data_aa2f5b3b3a5adef8ba1c5f18eeace4b7
#
_entry.id   aa2f5b3b3a5adef8ba1c5f18eeace4b7
#
_cell.length_a   1.000
_cell.length_b   1.000
_cell.length_c   1.000
_cell.angle_alpha   90.00
_cell.angle_beta   90.00
_cell.angle_gamma   90.00
#
_symmetry.space_group_name_H-M   'P 1'
#
loop_
_entity.id
_entity.type
_entity.pdbx_description
1 polymer ?
#
loop_
_entity_poly.entity_id
_entity_poly.type
_entity_poly.pdbx_seq_one_letter_code
_entity_poly.pdbx_strand_id
1 'polypeptide(L)'
;VSLISSQARFVDATQGQSWQGSALAERIATVAQELQTMPPGLILLPVPWTVDTVCRYLAGLSQRRALALLDPDIDPATVAELAARFAPAGLWFPDTALPAPPGYRNTACGWIRQSPAAAVHPDLALLLTTSGSTGAARMVRLGYQGVLANADAIVQALEITAQDIALTSLPFHLGYGLSVLNSHLRAGATVVISAAPVIGAEFWAAFERYGATSFAAVSHTYDLLTRLHWTPASHPTLHTLTQSGSRMRPELVAQLATALPVGGRFLQMYGQTEATARMVVLPAAQWSRKAGAVGLAIPGGRLSIRTETGEETTGAQTVGEVIFRGPSVMLGYADHDTDLARGDDCHGVLHTGDVGRFDEEGYLYLEGRLKRMAKLFGLRINLDAVERLACDAGAEGVAAVSRNDEAIVLWCEGAHADLEHLSRTVAERLRVNHRGVEARTIEKLPLLRNGKIDYRTLTRNADNGVAKS
;
A
#
# COMPACT_ATOMS: atom_id res chain seq x y z
N VAL A 1 -17.86 -10.38 -15.22
CA VAL A 1 -16.50 -10.97 -15.14
C VAL A 1 -16.19 -11.20 -13.67
N SER A 2 -15.78 -12.41 -13.29
CA SER A 2 -15.46 -12.79 -11.91
C SER A 2 -14.00 -12.45 -11.58
N LEU A 3 -13.75 -11.91 -10.39
CA LEU A 3 -12.39 -11.72 -9.87
C LEU A 3 -11.68 -13.06 -9.61
N ILE A 4 -12.45 -14.09 -9.28
CA ILE A 4 -11.93 -15.41 -8.93
C ILE A 4 -11.98 -16.38 -10.10
N SER A 5 -10.87 -17.07 -10.36
CA SER A 5 -10.77 -18.19 -11.27
C SER A 5 -11.41 -19.46 -10.66
N SER A 6 -11.98 -20.33 -11.48
CA SER A 6 -12.50 -21.63 -11.04
C SER A 6 -11.42 -22.56 -10.47
N GLN A 7 -10.15 -22.32 -10.78
CA GLN A 7 -9.00 -23.07 -10.28
C GLN A 7 -8.50 -22.55 -8.91
N ALA A 8 -8.91 -21.35 -8.49
CA ALA A 8 -8.45 -20.75 -7.24
C ALA A 8 -8.77 -21.63 -6.02
N ARG A 9 -7.82 -21.66 -5.11
CA ARG A 9 -7.91 -22.44 -3.87
C ARG A 9 -7.65 -21.58 -2.66
N PHE A 10 -8.46 -21.72 -1.62
CA PHE A 10 -8.16 -21.21 -0.28
C PHE A 10 -7.72 -22.32 0.64
N VAL A 11 -6.80 -22.01 1.53
CA VAL A 11 -6.37 -22.86 2.63
C VAL A 11 -6.40 -22.04 3.91
N ASP A 12 -7.10 -22.52 4.93
CA ASP A 12 -6.99 -22.02 6.29
C ASP A 12 -5.79 -22.68 6.96
N ALA A 13 -4.73 -21.90 7.22
CA ALA A 13 -3.51 -22.45 7.81
C ALA A 13 -3.71 -22.92 9.26
N THR A 14 -4.68 -22.34 9.99
CA THR A 14 -4.98 -22.68 11.39
C THR A 14 -5.73 -23.99 11.50
N GLN A 15 -6.76 -24.16 10.66
CA GLN A 15 -7.62 -25.35 10.70
C GLN A 15 -7.16 -26.47 9.76
N GLY A 16 -6.26 -26.16 8.81
CA GLY A 16 -5.81 -27.10 7.78
C GLY A 16 -6.86 -27.43 6.72
N GLN A 17 -8.00 -26.73 6.73
CA GLN A 17 -9.07 -26.92 5.76
C GLN A 17 -8.79 -26.20 4.44
N SER A 18 -9.33 -26.71 3.34
CA SER A 18 -9.20 -26.06 2.04
C SER A 18 -10.48 -26.12 1.22
N TRP A 19 -10.67 -25.09 0.39
CA TRP A 19 -11.82 -24.94 -0.50
C TRP A 19 -11.36 -24.59 -1.91
N GLN A 20 -11.92 -25.28 -2.91
CA GLN A 20 -11.65 -25.08 -4.32
C GLN A 20 -12.91 -25.45 -5.13
N GLY A 21 -13.03 -24.90 -6.35
CA GLY A 21 -14.11 -25.24 -7.28
C GLY A 21 -15.50 -25.00 -6.70
N SER A 22 -16.38 -26.02 -6.77
CA SER A 22 -17.77 -25.93 -6.29
C SER A 22 -17.86 -25.67 -4.80
N ALA A 23 -17.02 -26.31 -3.98
CA ALA A 23 -17.02 -26.13 -2.52
C ALA A 23 -16.70 -24.66 -2.13
N LEU A 24 -15.81 -24.02 -2.85
CA LEU A 24 -15.52 -22.60 -2.65
C LEU A 24 -16.67 -21.71 -3.13
N ALA A 25 -17.24 -22.03 -4.28
CA ALA A 25 -18.40 -21.31 -4.83
C ALA A 25 -19.62 -21.40 -3.89
N GLU A 26 -19.91 -22.57 -3.34
CA GLU A 26 -20.99 -22.79 -2.38
C GLU A 26 -20.76 -22.01 -1.08
N ARG A 27 -19.51 -21.96 -0.57
CA ARG A 27 -19.19 -21.17 0.63
C ARG A 27 -19.41 -19.67 0.37
N ILE A 28 -18.96 -19.16 -0.78
CA ILE A 28 -19.20 -17.75 -1.17
C ILE A 28 -20.69 -17.49 -1.32
N ALA A 29 -21.44 -18.41 -1.93
CA ALA A 29 -22.89 -18.27 -2.09
C ALA A 29 -23.65 -18.30 -0.75
N THR A 30 -23.22 -19.14 0.20
CA THR A 30 -23.79 -19.18 1.55
C THR A 30 -23.60 -17.85 2.27
N VAL A 31 -22.38 -17.33 2.24
CA VAL A 31 -22.08 -16.01 2.84
C VAL A 31 -22.82 -14.88 2.11
N ALA A 32 -23.01 -15.00 0.78
CA ALA A 32 -23.76 -14.03 0.00
C ALA A 32 -25.24 -13.92 0.41
N GLN A 33 -25.83 -14.95 1.01
CA GLN A 33 -27.20 -14.90 1.54
C GLN A 33 -27.33 -13.92 2.69
N GLU A 34 -26.26 -13.71 3.47
CA GLU A 34 -26.24 -12.71 4.55
C GLU A 34 -26.52 -11.29 4.00
N LEU A 35 -26.05 -10.98 2.77
CA LEU A 35 -26.27 -9.69 2.13
C LEU A 35 -27.72 -9.38 1.79
N GLN A 36 -28.56 -10.40 1.66
CA GLN A 36 -29.99 -10.23 1.37
C GLN A 36 -30.72 -9.52 2.51
N THR A 37 -30.19 -9.60 3.72
CA THR A 37 -30.73 -8.94 4.91
C THR A 37 -30.30 -7.48 5.04
N MET A 38 -29.29 -7.07 4.26
CA MET A 38 -28.73 -5.71 4.29
C MET A 38 -29.35 -4.81 3.22
N PRO A 39 -29.78 -3.59 3.57
CA PRO A 39 -30.33 -2.65 2.61
C PRO A 39 -29.27 -2.28 1.54
N PRO A 40 -29.67 -1.76 0.35
CA PRO A 40 -28.74 -1.21 -0.63
C PRO A 40 -27.90 -0.08 -0.02
N GLY A 41 -26.66 0.06 -0.49
CA GLY A 41 -25.73 1.10 -0.04
C GLY A 41 -24.32 0.56 0.25
N LEU A 42 -23.47 1.45 0.78
CA LEU A 42 -22.12 1.10 1.21
C LEU A 42 -22.17 0.16 2.43
N ILE A 43 -21.31 -0.84 2.45
CA ILE A 43 -21.15 -1.77 3.57
C ILE A 43 -19.75 -1.60 4.18
N LEU A 44 -19.69 -1.40 5.49
CA LEU A 44 -18.44 -1.45 6.22
C LEU A 44 -18.06 -2.92 6.46
N LEU A 45 -16.86 -3.33 6.09
CA LEU A 45 -16.36 -4.70 6.21
C LEU A 45 -14.98 -4.71 6.88
N PRO A 46 -14.89 -5.00 8.19
CA PRO A 46 -13.63 -5.36 8.83
C PRO A 46 -13.04 -6.61 8.19
N VAL A 47 -11.74 -6.61 7.91
CA VAL A 47 -11.10 -7.68 7.12
C VAL A 47 -9.95 -8.39 7.86
N PRO A 48 -10.24 -9.15 8.95
CA PRO A 48 -9.26 -10.04 9.54
C PRO A 48 -8.83 -11.12 8.54
N TRP A 49 -7.67 -11.73 8.78
CA TRP A 49 -7.16 -12.80 7.92
C TRP A 49 -7.89 -14.12 8.16
N THR A 50 -9.09 -14.23 7.64
CA THR A 50 -9.91 -15.44 7.70
C THR A 50 -10.50 -15.77 6.33
N VAL A 51 -10.78 -17.05 6.08
CA VAL A 51 -11.43 -17.49 4.85
C VAL A 51 -12.81 -16.86 4.70
N ASP A 52 -13.57 -16.73 5.80
CA ASP A 52 -14.91 -16.12 5.78
C ASP A 52 -14.88 -14.67 5.37
N THR A 53 -13.89 -13.90 5.82
CA THR A 53 -13.69 -12.52 5.39
C THR A 53 -13.45 -12.42 3.89
N VAL A 54 -12.59 -13.29 3.34
CA VAL A 54 -12.36 -13.32 1.90
C VAL A 54 -13.62 -13.74 1.14
N CYS A 55 -14.39 -14.70 1.66
CA CYS A 55 -15.68 -15.08 1.07
C CYS A 55 -16.68 -13.90 1.09
N ARG A 56 -16.75 -13.11 2.18
CA ARG A 56 -17.59 -11.89 2.25
C ARG A 56 -17.14 -10.83 1.24
N TYR A 57 -15.84 -10.61 1.12
CA TYR A 57 -15.29 -9.71 0.10
C TYR A 57 -15.72 -10.13 -1.30
N LEU A 58 -15.53 -11.39 -1.67
CA LEU A 58 -15.90 -11.92 -2.99
C LEU A 58 -17.42 -11.93 -3.22
N ALA A 59 -18.20 -12.27 -2.19
CA ALA A 59 -19.66 -12.22 -2.24
C ALA A 59 -20.16 -10.78 -2.48
N GLY A 60 -19.60 -9.81 -1.76
CA GLY A 60 -19.92 -8.40 -1.97
C GLY A 60 -19.63 -7.93 -3.40
N LEU A 61 -18.45 -8.24 -3.93
CA LEU A 61 -18.11 -7.91 -5.31
C LEU A 61 -19.02 -8.60 -6.33
N SER A 62 -19.32 -9.89 -6.13
CA SER A 62 -20.19 -10.66 -7.05
C SER A 62 -21.59 -10.12 -7.12
N GLN A 63 -22.12 -9.58 -6.03
CA GLN A 63 -23.44 -8.93 -5.94
C GLN A 63 -23.40 -7.42 -6.19
N ARG A 64 -22.27 -6.89 -6.65
CA ARG A 64 -22.04 -5.47 -6.92
C ARG A 64 -22.42 -4.55 -5.75
N ARG A 65 -22.06 -5.00 -4.52
CA ARG A 65 -22.18 -4.20 -3.29
C ARG A 65 -20.88 -3.43 -3.06
N ALA A 66 -20.96 -2.14 -2.85
CA ALA A 66 -19.81 -1.31 -2.49
C ALA A 66 -19.36 -1.65 -1.06
N LEU A 67 -18.07 -1.95 -0.88
CA LEU A 67 -17.47 -2.32 0.39
C LEU A 67 -16.41 -1.30 0.82
N ALA A 68 -16.49 -0.83 2.05
CA ALA A 68 -15.38 -0.14 2.71
C ALA A 68 -14.59 -1.17 3.52
N LEU A 69 -13.38 -1.49 3.10
CA LEU A 69 -12.53 -2.46 3.79
C LEU A 69 -11.82 -1.78 4.96
N LEU A 70 -12.04 -2.29 6.17
CA LEU A 70 -11.57 -1.70 7.40
C LEU A 70 -10.51 -2.57 8.09
N ASP A 71 -9.62 -1.91 8.83
CA ASP A 71 -8.74 -2.58 9.76
C ASP A 71 -9.58 -3.42 10.75
N PRO A 72 -9.28 -4.70 10.99
CA PRO A 72 -10.02 -5.50 11.95
C PRO A 72 -9.93 -4.94 13.38
N ASP A 73 -8.85 -4.23 13.72
CA ASP A 73 -8.61 -3.61 15.01
C ASP A 73 -9.08 -2.14 15.08
N ILE A 74 -9.97 -1.74 14.14
CA ILE A 74 -10.54 -0.39 14.12
C ILE A 74 -11.31 -0.10 15.40
N ASP A 75 -11.06 1.06 16.00
CA ASP A 75 -11.74 1.45 17.22
C ASP A 75 -13.21 1.88 16.99
N PRO A 76 -14.09 1.71 18.01
CA PRO A 76 -15.51 2.03 17.89
C PRO A 76 -15.78 3.50 17.55
N ALA A 77 -14.96 4.45 18.00
CA ALA A 77 -15.15 5.87 17.73
C ALA A 77 -14.92 6.17 16.24
N THR A 78 -13.86 5.59 15.65
CA THR A 78 -13.61 5.70 14.20
C THR A 78 -14.74 5.07 13.38
N VAL A 79 -15.28 3.92 13.81
CA VAL A 79 -16.43 3.30 13.13
C VAL A 79 -17.67 4.18 13.22
N ALA A 80 -17.94 4.80 14.39
CA ALA A 80 -19.05 5.73 14.56
C ALA A 80 -18.88 6.99 13.68
N GLU A 81 -17.66 7.51 13.55
CA GLU A 81 -17.34 8.62 12.64
C GLU A 81 -17.61 8.23 11.18
N LEU A 82 -17.16 7.06 10.75
CA LEU A 82 -17.41 6.55 9.39
C LEU A 82 -18.92 6.36 9.14
N ALA A 83 -19.67 5.86 10.15
CA ALA A 83 -21.11 5.69 10.06
C ALA A 83 -21.86 7.03 9.95
N ALA A 84 -21.41 8.05 10.66
CA ALA A 84 -21.96 9.40 10.57
C ALA A 84 -21.62 10.08 9.23
N ARG A 85 -20.39 9.88 8.76
CA ARG A 85 -19.84 10.55 7.58
C ARG A 85 -20.36 9.98 6.26
N PHE A 86 -20.54 8.65 6.16
CA PHE A 86 -20.88 7.96 4.93
C PHE A 86 -22.27 7.32 4.92
N ALA A 87 -23.00 7.38 6.01
CA ALA A 87 -24.34 6.80 6.12
C ALA A 87 -24.47 5.38 5.51
N PRO A 88 -23.55 4.42 5.85
CA PRO A 88 -23.51 3.09 5.23
C PRO A 88 -24.80 2.31 5.49
N ALA A 89 -25.08 1.32 4.63
CA ALA A 89 -26.19 0.38 4.81
C ALA A 89 -26.03 -0.47 6.08
N GLY A 90 -24.81 -0.73 6.48
CA GLY A 90 -24.48 -1.45 7.70
C GLY A 90 -22.99 -1.80 7.80
N LEU A 91 -22.69 -2.56 8.85
CA LEU A 91 -21.42 -3.23 9.03
C LEU A 91 -21.67 -4.73 8.92
N TRP A 92 -20.93 -5.38 8.03
CA TRP A 92 -21.05 -6.81 7.78
C TRP A 92 -19.92 -7.58 8.45
N PHE A 93 -20.12 -7.89 9.70
CA PHE A 93 -19.18 -8.67 10.49
C PHE A 93 -19.92 -9.39 11.61
N PRO A 94 -20.33 -10.65 11.42
CA PRO A 94 -20.91 -11.47 12.47
C PRO A 94 -20.04 -11.51 13.71
N ASP A 95 -20.67 -11.62 14.87
CA ASP A 95 -20.00 -11.69 16.18
C ASP A 95 -19.13 -10.45 16.52
N THR A 96 -19.42 -9.31 15.86
CA THR A 96 -18.68 -8.09 16.16
C THR A 96 -18.96 -7.61 17.59
N ALA A 97 -17.88 -7.27 18.30
CA ALA A 97 -17.95 -6.54 19.56
C ALA A 97 -18.19 -5.02 19.37
N LEU A 98 -18.17 -4.53 18.11
CA LEU A 98 -18.39 -3.13 17.80
C LEU A 98 -19.87 -2.76 18.04
N PRO A 99 -20.17 -1.78 18.92
CA PRO A 99 -21.55 -1.37 19.20
C PRO A 99 -22.17 -0.73 17.96
N ALA A 100 -23.44 -1.00 17.71
CA ALA A 100 -24.19 -0.32 16.67
C ALA A 100 -24.32 1.19 17.02
N PRO A 101 -23.88 2.10 16.15
CA PRO A 101 -24.02 3.53 16.42
C PRO A 101 -25.49 3.99 16.33
N PRO A 102 -25.83 5.21 16.79
CA PRO A 102 -27.18 5.73 16.68
C PRO A 102 -27.75 5.66 15.25
N GLY A 103 -29.00 5.21 15.11
CA GLY A 103 -29.65 5.00 13.81
C GLY A 103 -29.38 3.63 13.17
N TYR A 104 -28.67 2.75 13.87
CA TYR A 104 -28.44 1.37 13.45
C TYR A 104 -28.98 0.37 14.47
N ARG A 105 -29.26 -0.84 14.07
CA ARG A 105 -29.66 -1.95 14.94
C ARG A 105 -28.78 -3.17 14.71
N ASN A 106 -28.52 -3.92 15.77
CA ASN A 106 -27.79 -5.18 15.71
C ASN A 106 -28.58 -6.25 14.96
N THR A 107 -27.85 -7.13 14.27
CA THR A 107 -28.34 -8.33 13.57
C THR A 107 -27.35 -9.48 13.77
N ALA A 108 -27.70 -10.66 13.35
CA ALA A 108 -26.77 -11.81 13.36
C ALA A 108 -25.55 -11.61 12.46
N CYS A 109 -25.63 -10.74 11.44
CA CYS A 109 -24.53 -10.48 10.49
C CYS A 109 -23.76 -9.17 10.80
N GLY A 110 -23.96 -8.56 11.95
CA GLY A 110 -23.38 -7.27 12.33
C GLY A 110 -24.47 -6.24 12.68
N TRP A 111 -24.46 -5.04 12.11
CA TRP A 111 -25.54 -4.07 12.30
C TRP A 111 -25.95 -3.44 10.98
N ILE A 112 -27.23 -3.03 10.90
CA ILE A 112 -27.84 -2.43 9.72
C ILE A 112 -28.52 -1.09 10.06
N ARG A 113 -28.54 -0.22 9.06
CA ARG A 113 -29.16 1.11 9.16
C ARG A 113 -30.68 1.01 9.23
N GLN A 114 -31.32 1.84 10.06
CA GLN A 114 -32.77 1.88 10.23
C GLN A 114 -33.48 2.90 9.29
N SER A 115 -32.71 3.81 8.69
CA SER A 115 -33.17 4.77 7.68
C SER A 115 -32.51 4.44 6.32
N PRO A 116 -32.94 5.02 5.20
CA PRO A 116 -32.27 4.83 3.92
C PRO A 116 -30.78 5.15 4.00
N ALA A 117 -29.96 4.28 3.44
CA ALA A 117 -28.51 4.52 3.31
C ALA A 117 -28.22 5.53 2.19
N ALA A 118 -27.02 6.07 2.19
CA ALA A 118 -26.55 6.94 1.10
C ALA A 118 -26.60 6.20 -0.25
N ALA A 119 -26.95 6.94 -1.31
CA ALA A 119 -26.89 6.42 -2.66
C ALA A 119 -25.43 6.14 -3.07
N VAL A 120 -25.23 5.05 -3.82
CA VAL A 120 -23.91 4.61 -4.26
C VAL A 120 -23.90 4.47 -5.77
N HIS A 121 -22.85 4.99 -6.43
CA HIS A 121 -22.67 4.82 -7.86
C HIS A 121 -22.54 3.34 -8.22
N PRO A 122 -23.17 2.83 -9.27
CA PRO A 122 -23.19 1.39 -9.63
C PRO A 122 -21.79 0.83 -9.95
N ASP A 123 -20.85 1.68 -10.36
CA ASP A 123 -19.47 1.26 -10.61
C ASP A 123 -18.59 1.28 -9.38
N LEU A 124 -19.02 1.86 -8.25
CA LEU A 124 -18.24 1.85 -7.02
C LEU A 124 -18.19 0.44 -6.43
N ALA A 125 -16.98 -0.12 -6.36
CA ALA A 125 -16.73 -1.44 -5.77
C ALA A 125 -16.18 -1.34 -4.36
N LEU A 126 -15.15 -0.52 -4.17
CA LEU A 126 -14.40 -0.46 -2.91
C LEU A 126 -14.16 0.99 -2.47
N LEU A 127 -14.19 1.17 -1.15
CA LEU A 127 -13.54 2.29 -0.48
C LEU A 127 -12.36 1.78 0.34
N LEU A 128 -11.19 2.35 0.08
CA LEU A 128 -9.98 2.07 0.86
C LEU A 128 -9.48 3.36 1.50
N THR A 129 -8.95 3.26 2.71
CA THR A 129 -8.28 4.37 3.37
C THR A 129 -6.93 4.64 2.73
N THR A 130 -6.58 5.90 2.54
CA THR A 130 -5.19 6.28 2.26
C THR A 130 -4.42 6.37 3.56
N SER A 131 -3.16 6.00 3.52
CA SER A 131 -2.20 6.25 4.62
C SER A 131 -1.83 7.73 4.75
N GLY A 132 -2.72 8.65 4.38
CA GLY A 132 -2.45 10.07 4.25
C GLY A 132 -2.06 10.77 5.54
N SER A 133 -1.06 11.62 5.44
CA SER A 133 -0.49 12.46 6.52
C SER A 133 -1.38 13.67 6.93
N THR A 134 -2.61 13.80 6.42
CA THR A 134 -3.38 15.07 6.51
C THR A 134 -4.76 14.92 7.16
N GLY A 135 -4.85 14.64 8.49
CA GLY A 135 -6.15 14.68 9.20
C GLY A 135 -7.04 13.46 8.95
N ALA A 136 -8.35 13.63 8.92
CA ALA A 136 -9.29 12.55 8.62
C ALA A 136 -8.90 11.84 7.32
N ALA A 137 -8.63 10.53 7.38
CA ALA A 137 -8.18 9.76 6.21
C ALA A 137 -9.22 9.88 5.08
N ARG A 138 -8.79 10.35 3.91
CA ARG A 138 -9.66 10.38 2.73
C ARG A 138 -9.87 8.95 2.25
N MET A 139 -11.08 8.66 1.83
CA MET A 139 -11.42 7.36 1.24
C MET A 139 -11.23 7.42 -0.27
N VAL A 140 -10.56 6.41 -0.82
CA VAL A 140 -10.38 6.25 -2.26
C VAL A 140 -11.52 5.41 -2.81
N ARG A 141 -12.23 5.90 -3.81
CA ARG A 141 -13.31 5.21 -4.53
C ARG A 141 -12.72 4.40 -5.67
N LEU A 142 -12.80 3.07 -5.59
CA LEU A 142 -12.30 2.16 -6.63
C LEU A 142 -13.45 1.49 -7.35
N GLY A 143 -13.38 1.50 -8.68
CA GLY A 143 -14.39 0.88 -9.54
C GLY A 143 -14.15 -0.61 -9.75
N TYR A 144 -15.23 -1.38 -10.04
CA TYR A 144 -15.15 -2.81 -10.35
C TYR A 144 -14.18 -3.12 -11.49
N GLN A 145 -14.24 -2.33 -12.56
CA GLN A 145 -13.35 -2.53 -13.70
C GLN A 145 -11.89 -2.26 -13.35
N GLY A 146 -11.64 -1.24 -12.51
CA GLY A 146 -10.30 -0.93 -12.02
C GLY A 146 -9.69 -2.06 -11.19
N VAL A 147 -10.48 -2.66 -10.28
CA VAL A 147 -10.06 -3.80 -9.46
C VAL A 147 -9.69 -5.01 -10.33
N LEU A 148 -10.53 -5.34 -11.33
CA LEU A 148 -10.27 -6.44 -12.25
C LEU A 148 -9.07 -6.17 -13.15
N ALA A 149 -9.00 -5.00 -13.76
CA ALA A 149 -7.91 -4.62 -14.67
C ALA A 149 -6.55 -4.62 -13.95
N ASN A 150 -6.51 -4.15 -12.69
CA ASN A 150 -5.28 -4.19 -11.89
C ASN A 150 -4.87 -5.62 -11.56
N ALA A 151 -5.82 -6.48 -11.19
CA ALA A 151 -5.53 -7.90 -10.93
C ALA A 151 -4.97 -8.60 -12.18
N ASP A 152 -5.59 -8.40 -13.35
CA ASP A 152 -5.12 -8.95 -14.64
C ASP A 152 -3.73 -8.44 -15.00
N ALA A 153 -3.49 -7.14 -14.84
CA ALA A 153 -2.19 -6.52 -15.12
C ALA A 153 -1.08 -7.05 -14.20
N ILE A 154 -1.40 -7.29 -12.92
CA ILE A 154 -0.44 -7.88 -11.97
C ILE A 154 -0.16 -9.32 -12.32
N VAL A 155 -1.17 -10.13 -12.64
CA VAL A 155 -0.97 -11.52 -13.08
C VAL A 155 0.00 -11.58 -14.24
N GLN A 156 -0.19 -10.72 -15.24
CA GLN A 156 0.69 -10.67 -16.41
C GLN A 156 2.10 -10.15 -16.06
N ALA A 157 2.21 -9.06 -15.31
CA ALA A 157 3.50 -8.43 -14.99
C ALA A 157 4.38 -9.27 -14.06
N LEU A 158 3.76 -10.04 -13.15
CA LEU A 158 4.46 -10.91 -12.20
C LEU A 158 4.46 -12.38 -12.64
N GLU A 159 3.84 -12.68 -13.79
CA GLU A 159 3.74 -14.05 -14.34
C GLU A 159 3.17 -15.03 -13.33
N ILE A 160 2.11 -14.60 -12.59
CA ILE A 160 1.46 -15.45 -11.60
C ILE A 160 0.64 -16.54 -12.31
N THR A 161 0.77 -17.76 -11.85
CA THR A 161 0.11 -18.94 -12.42
C THR A 161 -0.75 -19.67 -11.38
N ALA A 162 -1.52 -20.65 -11.83
CA ALA A 162 -2.32 -21.51 -10.95
C ALA A 162 -1.46 -22.40 -10.03
N GLN A 163 -0.17 -22.58 -10.33
CA GLN A 163 0.80 -23.33 -9.52
C GLN A 163 1.35 -22.50 -8.35
N ASP A 164 1.18 -21.18 -8.38
CA ASP A 164 1.67 -20.35 -7.31
C ASP A 164 0.87 -20.52 -6.01
N ILE A 165 1.58 -20.39 -4.90
CA ILE A 165 1.02 -20.47 -3.55
C ILE A 165 1.47 -19.26 -2.77
N ALA A 166 0.54 -18.38 -2.43
CA ALA A 166 0.80 -17.20 -1.62
C ALA A 166 0.29 -17.39 -0.20
N LEU A 167 1.16 -17.13 0.79
CA LEU A 167 0.77 -17.04 2.20
C LEU A 167 0.46 -15.58 2.53
N THR A 168 -0.63 -15.31 3.26
CA THR A 168 -1.00 -13.95 3.65
C THR A 168 0.06 -13.31 4.56
N SER A 169 0.60 -12.19 4.15
CA SER A 169 1.66 -11.46 4.85
C SER A 169 1.37 -9.97 4.99
N LEU A 170 0.31 -9.49 4.35
CA LEU A 170 -0.06 -8.08 4.27
C LEU A 170 -1.56 -7.90 4.52
N PRO A 171 -1.98 -6.84 5.25
CA PRO A 171 -3.39 -6.59 5.55
C PRO A 171 -4.25 -6.37 4.31
N PHE A 172 -5.47 -6.96 4.29
CA PHE A 172 -6.39 -6.84 3.15
C PHE A 172 -7.09 -5.48 3.04
N HIS A 173 -7.16 -4.69 4.10
CA HIS A 173 -7.67 -3.31 4.05
C HIS A 173 -6.68 -2.34 3.39
N LEU A 174 -5.45 -2.77 3.12
CA LEU A 174 -4.45 -1.99 2.42
C LEU A 174 -4.32 -2.46 0.96
N GLY A 175 -4.18 -1.51 0.05
CA GLY A 175 -4.14 -1.78 -1.38
C GLY A 175 -3.09 -2.84 -1.78
N TYR A 176 -1.92 -2.87 -1.12
CA TYR A 176 -0.89 -3.87 -1.43
C TYR A 176 -1.35 -5.30 -1.09
N GLY A 177 -1.79 -5.54 0.15
CA GLY A 177 -2.26 -6.87 0.57
C GLY A 177 -3.46 -7.33 -0.25
N LEU A 178 -4.42 -6.43 -0.49
CA LEU A 178 -5.59 -6.72 -1.32
C LEU A 178 -5.20 -7.08 -2.76
N SER A 179 -4.20 -6.41 -3.33
CA SER A 179 -3.77 -6.70 -4.70
C SER A 179 -3.04 -8.04 -4.83
N VAL A 180 -2.33 -8.49 -3.78
CA VAL A 180 -1.75 -9.85 -3.73
C VAL A 180 -2.88 -10.88 -3.72
N LEU A 181 -3.89 -10.71 -2.87
CA LEU A 181 -5.07 -11.57 -2.84
C LEU A 181 -5.74 -11.63 -4.22
N ASN A 182 -6.09 -10.47 -4.78
CA ASN A 182 -6.83 -10.38 -6.03
C ASN A 182 -6.09 -11.01 -7.22
N SER A 183 -4.80 -10.76 -7.35
CA SER A 183 -3.99 -11.29 -8.46
C SER A 183 -3.83 -12.81 -8.38
N HIS A 184 -3.59 -13.36 -7.18
CA HIS A 184 -3.48 -14.81 -7.02
C HIS A 184 -4.81 -15.52 -7.28
N LEU A 185 -5.94 -14.96 -6.78
CA LEU A 185 -7.27 -15.50 -7.07
C LEU A 185 -7.61 -15.43 -8.57
N ARG A 186 -7.22 -14.35 -9.23
CA ARG A 186 -7.43 -14.15 -10.65
C ARG A 186 -6.62 -15.13 -11.50
N ALA A 187 -5.39 -15.44 -11.10
CA ALA A 187 -4.53 -16.44 -11.74
C ALA A 187 -4.97 -17.90 -11.50
N GLY A 188 -5.89 -18.14 -10.55
CA GLY A 188 -6.25 -19.50 -10.15
C GLY A 188 -5.28 -20.13 -9.16
N ALA A 189 -4.42 -19.34 -8.55
CA ALA A 189 -3.42 -19.75 -7.58
C ALA A 189 -4.03 -20.16 -6.22
N THR A 190 -3.20 -20.74 -5.35
CA THR A 190 -3.59 -21.04 -3.97
C THR A 190 -3.27 -19.84 -3.07
N VAL A 191 -4.23 -19.45 -2.24
CA VAL A 191 -4.02 -18.47 -1.17
C VAL A 191 -4.15 -19.17 0.17
N VAL A 192 -3.05 -19.21 0.93
CA VAL A 192 -2.99 -19.73 2.28
C VAL A 192 -3.22 -18.58 3.25
N ILE A 193 -4.30 -18.66 4.01
CA ILE A 193 -4.71 -17.62 4.96
C ILE A 193 -4.20 -17.98 6.35
N SER A 194 -3.35 -17.11 6.89
CA SER A 194 -2.74 -17.24 8.21
C SER A 194 -2.75 -15.90 8.92
N ALA A 195 -3.09 -15.90 10.20
CA ALA A 195 -2.98 -14.72 11.06
C ALA A 195 -1.63 -14.66 11.80
N ALA A 196 -0.72 -15.61 11.56
CA ALA A 196 0.58 -15.64 12.20
C ALA A 196 1.44 -14.45 11.78
N PRO A 197 2.12 -13.76 12.71
CA PRO A 197 3.02 -12.67 12.39
C PRO A 197 4.21 -13.13 11.54
N VAL A 198 4.58 -12.37 10.51
CA VAL A 198 5.70 -12.69 9.59
C VAL A 198 7.03 -12.93 10.32
N ILE A 199 7.25 -12.29 11.48
CA ILE A 199 8.45 -12.49 12.30
C ILE A 199 8.38 -13.74 13.20
N GLY A 200 7.22 -14.40 13.27
CA GLY A 200 7.00 -15.58 14.11
C GLY A 200 7.37 -16.89 13.40
N ALA A 201 7.86 -17.87 14.16
CA ALA A 201 8.19 -19.20 13.65
C ALA A 201 6.98 -19.90 13.03
N GLU A 202 5.78 -19.65 13.55
CA GLU A 202 4.52 -20.23 13.05
C GLU A 202 4.22 -19.83 11.59
N PHE A 203 4.54 -18.59 11.22
CA PHE A 203 4.39 -18.12 9.84
C PHE A 203 5.27 -18.94 8.89
N TRP A 204 6.54 -19.13 9.23
CA TRP A 204 7.48 -19.86 8.38
C TRP A 204 7.23 -21.37 8.39
N ALA A 205 6.76 -21.92 9.50
CA ALA A 205 6.29 -23.30 9.56
C ALA A 205 5.08 -23.53 8.62
N ALA A 206 4.13 -22.59 8.58
CA ALA A 206 3.03 -22.64 7.62
C ALA A 206 3.52 -22.45 6.18
N PHE A 207 4.49 -21.55 5.95
CA PHE A 207 5.11 -21.31 4.65
C PHE A 207 5.69 -22.61 4.07
N GLU A 208 6.45 -23.34 4.86
CA GLU A 208 7.06 -24.62 4.47
C GLU A 208 6.00 -25.72 4.30
N ARG A 209 5.08 -25.85 5.28
CA ARG A 209 4.04 -26.88 5.28
C ARG A 209 3.19 -26.83 4.01
N TYR A 210 2.85 -25.66 3.54
CA TYR A 210 2.01 -25.48 2.36
C TYR A 210 2.80 -25.26 1.07
N GLY A 211 4.13 -25.27 1.14
CA GLY A 211 5.01 -25.08 -0.01
C GLY A 211 4.82 -23.72 -0.67
N ALA A 212 4.69 -22.66 0.12
CA ALA A 212 4.49 -21.32 -0.43
C ALA A 212 5.60 -20.93 -1.40
N THR A 213 5.22 -20.33 -2.53
CA THR A 213 6.13 -20.04 -3.65
C THR A 213 6.46 -18.57 -3.75
N SER A 214 5.64 -17.71 -3.15
CA SER A 214 5.81 -16.27 -3.19
C SER A 214 5.68 -15.63 -1.82
N PHE A 215 6.44 -14.56 -1.59
CA PHE A 215 6.38 -13.77 -0.38
C PHE A 215 6.35 -12.27 -0.72
N ALA A 216 5.33 -11.58 -0.20
CA ALA A 216 5.10 -10.16 -0.43
C ALA A 216 5.33 -9.38 0.87
N ALA A 217 6.20 -8.37 0.84
CA ALA A 217 6.44 -7.55 2.02
C ALA A 217 6.83 -6.11 1.68
N VAL A 218 6.73 -5.22 2.68
CA VAL A 218 7.26 -3.87 2.61
C VAL A 218 8.74 -3.85 2.98
N SER A 219 9.45 -2.78 2.63
CA SER A 219 10.91 -2.66 2.88
C SER A 219 11.28 -2.89 4.33
N HIS A 220 10.51 -2.34 5.27
CA HIS A 220 10.75 -2.50 6.71
C HIS A 220 10.69 -3.97 7.17
N THR A 221 9.75 -4.74 6.62
CA THR A 221 9.64 -6.17 6.95
C THR A 221 10.86 -6.94 6.47
N TYR A 222 11.36 -6.68 5.26
CA TYR A 222 12.58 -7.31 4.75
C TYR A 222 13.81 -6.91 5.56
N ASP A 223 13.94 -5.64 5.96
CA ASP A 223 15.03 -5.17 6.80
C ASP A 223 15.01 -5.87 8.17
N LEU A 224 13.84 -5.98 8.80
CA LEU A 224 13.67 -6.69 10.07
C LEU A 224 14.00 -8.19 9.96
N LEU A 225 13.50 -8.86 8.92
CA LEU A 225 13.79 -10.27 8.69
C LEU A 225 15.29 -10.51 8.47
N THR A 226 15.96 -9.63 7.71
CA THR A 226 17.41 -9.72 7.48
C THR A 226 18.20 -9.55 8.79
N ARG A 227 17.80 -8.63 9.65
CA ARG A 227 18.39 -8.47 11.00
C ARG A 227 18.17 -9.70 11.89
N LEU A 228 17.08 -10.43 11.67
CA LEU A 228 16.79 -11.71 12.32
C LEU A 228 17.46 -12.92 11.61
N HIS A 229 18.42 -12.66 10.72
CA HIS A 229 19.16 -13.67 9.95
C HIS A 229 18.30 -14.54 9.04
N TRP A 230 17.09 -14.10 8.68
CA TRP A 230 16.28 -14.79 7.68
C TRP A 230 16.90 -14.65 6.28
N THR A 231 16.85 -15.73 5.51
CA THR A 231 17.31 -15.74 4.13
C THR A 231 16.35 -16.49 3.21
N PRO A 232 16.09 -16.03 1.99
CA PRO A 232 15.30 -16.75 0.99
C PRO A 232 15.82 -18.16 0.72
N ALA A 233 17.13 -18.37 0.78
CA ALA A 233 17.76 -19.66 0.55
C ALA A 233 17.32 -20.78 1.50
N SER A 234 16.79 -20.42 2.68
CA SER A 234 16.25 -21.39 3.65
C SER A 234 14.92 -21.99 3.22
N HIS A 235 14.26 -21.45 2.18
CA HIS A 235 12.93 -21.84 1.73
C HIS A 235 12.96 -22.29 0.26
N PRO A 236 13.21 -23.59 -0.03
CA PRO A 236 13.44 -24.07 -1.40
C PRO A 236 12.28 -23.87 -2.37
N THR A 237 11.04 -23.77 -1.86
CA THR A 237 9.84 -23.51 -2.68
C THR A 237 9.67 -22.03 -3.02
N LEU A 238 10.36 -21.13 -2.33
CA LEU A 238 10.26 -19.69 -2.53
C LEU A 238 11.00 -19.27 -3.78
N HIS A 239 10.29 -18.88 -4.82
CA HIS A 239 10.89 -18.38 -6.06
C HIS A 239 10.50 -16.94 -6.41
N THR A 240 9.51 -16.34 -5.74
CA THR A 240 9.12 -14.96 -6.02
C THR A 240 9.07 -14.12 -4.75
N LEU A 241 9.93 -13.11 -4.66
CA LEU A 241 9.83 -12.05 -3.67
C LEU A 241 9.26 -10.79 -4.32
N THR A 242 8.32 -10.14 -3.65
CA THR A 242 7.79 -8.85 -4.11
C THR A 242 7.89 -7.79 -3.03
N GLN A 243 8.27 -6.57 -3.42
CA GLN A 243 8.38 -5.43 -2.53
C GLN A 243 7.66 -4.21 -3.09
N SER A 244 6.92 -3.50 -2.23
CA SER A 244 6.26 -2.23 -2.54
C SER A 244 6.03 -1.39 -1.28
N GLY A 245 5.51 -0.18 -1.44
CA GLY A 245 5.04 0.69 -0.35
C GLY A 245 6.07 1.70 0.15
N SER A 246 7.36 1.43 0.03
CA SER A 246 8.45 2.34 0.35
C SER A 246 9.71 1.98 -0.44
N ARG A 247 10.67 2.90 -0.51
CA ARG A 247 11.97 2.63 -1.14
C ARG A 247 12.73 1.59 -0.31
N MET A 248 13.46 0.71 -0.99
CA MET A 248 14.39 -0.25 -0.38
C MET A 248 15.83 0.12 -0.74
N ARG A 249 16.75 -0.09 0.19
CA ARG A 249 18.18 0.15 -0.05
C ARG A 249 18.70 -0.82 -1.11
N PRO A 250 19.51 -0.37 -2.09
CA PRO A 250 20.03 -1.22 -3.16
C PRO A 250 20.80 -2.45 -2.66
N GLU A 251 21.54 -2.30 -1.55
CA GLU A 251 22.32 -3.38 -0.94
C GLU A 251 21.41 -4.51 -0.43
N LEU A 252 20.28 -4.14 0.18
CA LEU A 252 19.28 -5.11 0.66
C LEU A 252 18.59 -5.81 -0.52
N VAL A 253 18.30 -5.07 -1.60
CA VAL A 253 17.79 -5.66 -2.85
C VAL A 253 18.75 -6.68 -3.38
N ALA A 254 20.05 -6.33 -3.50
CA ALA A 254 21.09 -7.22 -3.98
C ALA A 254 21.23 -8.48 -3.10
N GLN A 255 21.26 -8.29 -1.77
CA GLN A 255 21.34 -9.38 -0.81
C GLN A 255 20.19 -10.38 -0.97
N LEU A 256 18.95 -9.90 -1.02
CA LEU A 256 17.77 -10.75 -1.15
C LEU A 256 17.67 -11.41 -2.53
N ALA A 257 17.94 -10.67 -3.59
CA ALA A 257 17.88 -11.20 -4.96
C ALA A 257 18.93 -12.30 -5.22
N THR A 258 20.14 -12.14 -4.67
CA THR A 258 21.22 -13.16 -4.83
C THR A 258 21.01 -14.37 -3.91
N ALA A 259 20.28 -14.23 -2.82
CA ALA A 259 19.97 -15.32 -1.89
C ALA A 259 18.77 -16.17 -2.32
N LEU A 260 18.03 -15.78 -3.37
CA LEU A 260 16.94 -16.58 -3.90
C LEU A 260 17.45 -17.89 -4.52
N PRO A 261 16.69 -18.98 -4.46
CA PRO A 261 16.96 -20.20 -5.22
C PRO A 261 17.14 -19.92 -6.71
N VAL A 262 17.83 -20.82 -7.44
CA VAL A 262 18.04 -20.70 -8.87
C VAL A 262 16.71 -20.54 -9.61
N GLY A 263 16.61 -19.52 -10.46
CA GLY A 263 15.36 -19.13 -11.13
C GLY A 263 14.43 -18.24 -10.30
N GLY A 264 14.82 -17.92 -9.07
CA GLY A 264 14.08 -17.02 -8.22
C GLY A 264 14.07 -15.57 -8.72
N ARG A 265 13.00 -14.82 -8.40
CA ARG A 265 12.76 -13.47 -8.88
C ARG A 265 12.49 -12.53 -7.72
N PHE A 266 13.21 -11.41 -7.66
CA PHE A 266 12.92 -10.29 -6.78
C PHE A 266 12.33 -9.14 -7.59
N LEU A 267 11.09 -8.77 -7.29
CA LEU A 267 10.32 -7.78 -8.04
C LEU A 267 10.05 -6.55 -7.16
N GLN A 268 10.69 -5.45 -7.49
CA GLN A 268 10.38 -4.14 -6.90
C GLN A 268 9.21 -3.53 -7.64
N MET A 269 8.31 -2.88 -6.90
CA MET A 269 7.07 -2.35 -7.46
C MET A 269 6.76 -0.99 -6.86
N TYR A 270 6.08 -0.16 -7.67
CA TYR A 270 5.54 1.12 -7.24
C TYR A 270 4.05 1.20 -7.52
N GLY A 271 3.34 1.83 -6.61
CA GLY A 271 1.92 2.07 -6.75
C GLY A 271 1.32 2.83 -5.58
N GLN A 272 0.07 3.19 -5.75
CA GLN A 272 -0.75 3.93 -4.79
C GLN A 272 -2.14 3.34 -4.72
N THR A 273 -2.85 3.54 -3.60
CA THR A 273 -4.25 3.11 -3.45
C THR A 273 -5.12 3.72 -4.54
N GLU A 274 -4.80 4.95 -4.95
CA GLU A 274 -5.46 5.72 -6.01
C GLU A 274 -5.35 5.09 -7.42
N ALA A 275 -4.49 4.08 -7.57
CA ALA A 275 -4.39 3.28 -8.81
C ALA A 275 -4.66 1.78 -8.54
N THR A 276 -5.49 1.47 -7.55
CA THR A 276 -5.86 0.09 -7.16
C THR A 276 -4.64 -0.76 -6.78
N ALA A 277 -3.56 -0.11 -6.35
CA ALA A 277 -2.32 -0.55 -5.76
C ALA A 277 -1.10 -0.62 -6.67
N ARG A 278 -1.15 -1.17 -7.87
CA ARG A 278 0.04 -1.31 -8.73
C ARG A 278 -0.02 -0.43 -9.95
N MET A 279 1.10 0.22 -10.23
CA MET A 279 1.31 1.04 -11.44
C MET A 279 2.54 0.59 -12.22
N VAL A 280 3.59 0.17 -11.49
CA VAL A 280 4.93 -0.04 -12.05
C VAL A 280 5.57 -1.28 -11.43
N VAL A 281 6.31 -2.03 -12.24
CA VAL A 281 7.11 -3.19 -11.81
C VAL A 281 8.49 -3.10 -12.44
N LEU A 282 9.54 -3.29 -11.65
CA LEU A 282 10.89 -3.49 -12.15
C LEU A 282 11.06 -4.97 -12.53
N PRO A 283 11.29 -5.31 -13.81
CA PRO A 283 11.56 -6.67 -14.22
C PRO A 283 12.70 -7.30 -13.42
N ALA A 284 12.53 -8.53 -12.96
CA ALA A 284 13.48 -9.17 -12.04
C ALA A 284 14.92 -9.22 -12.59
N ALA A 285 15.11 -9.38 -13.88
CA ALA A 285 16.43 -9.38 -14.52
C ALA A 285 17.15 -8.01 -14.51
N GLN A 286 16.45 -6.94 -14.10
CA GLN A 286 16.98 -5.57 -14.20
C GLN A 286 17.41 -4.97 -12.86
N TRP A 287 17.21 -5.68 -11.74
CA TRP A 287 17.47 -5.11 -10.41
C TRP A 287 18.90 -4.58 -10.23
N SER A 288 19.91 -5.25 -10.82
CA SER A 288 21.31 -4.83 -10.73
C SER A 288 21.68 -3.73 -11.73
N ARG A 289 21.17 -3.83 -12.98
CA ARG A 289 21.45 -2.85 -14.04
C ARG A 289 20.70 -1.54 -13.85
N LYS A 290 19.49 -1.59 -13.27
CA LYS A 290 18.58 -0.46 -13.05
C LYS A 290 18.42 -0.16 -11.55
N ALA A 291 19.52 -0.23 -10.81
CA ALA A 291 19.50 0.05 -9.38
C ALA A 291 18.83 1.41 -9.07
N GLY A 292 17.85 1.40 -8.16
CA GLY A 292 17.07 2.58 -7.77
C GLY A 292 15.89 2.93 -8.68
N ALA A 293 15.75 2.30 -9.86
CA ALA A 293 14.53 2.40 -10.66
C ALA A 293 13.37 1.67 -9.98
N VAL A 294 12.14 2.15 -10.19
CA VAL A 294 10.92 1.43 -9.78
C VAL A 294 10.34 0.59 -10.91
N GLY A 295 10.78 0.79 -12.16
CA GLY A 295 10.48 -0.08 -13.29
C GLY A 295 9.71 0.56 -14.43
N LEU A 296 8.90 -0.26 -15.08
CA LEU A 296 8.05 0.09 -16.23
C LEU A 296 6.57 -0.01 -15.83
N ALA A 297 5.69 0.69 -16.56
CA ALA A 297 4.25 0.60 -16.35
C ALA A 297 3.75 -0.85 -16.50
N ILE A 298 2.81 -1.26 -15.63
CA ILE A 298 2.13 -2.55 -15.78
C ILE A 298 1.28 -2.56 -17.08
N PRO A 299 0.92 -3.74 -17.60
CA PRO A 299 0.06 -3.86 -18.78
C PRO A 299 -1.24 -3.04 -18.65
N GLY A 300 -1.60 -2.32 -19.71
CA GLY A 300 -2.72 -1.40 -19.72
C GLY A 300 -2.47 -0.04 -19.08
N GLY A 301 -1.35 0.15 -18.38
CA GLY A 301 -0.93 1.41 -17.82
C GLY A 301 0.01 2.21 -18.74
N ARG A 302 0.03 3.53 -18.58
CA ARG A 302 0.97 4.45 -19.25
C ARG A 302 1.48 5.48 -18.25
N LEU A 303 2.75 5.85 -18.39
CA LEU A 303 3.41 6.85 -17.56
C LEU A 303 3.85 8.03 -18.42
N SER A 304 3.76 9.22 -17.85
CA SER A 304 4.38 10.44 -18.38
C SER A 304 4.89 11.28 -17.22
N ILE A 305 5.75 12.24 -17.52
CA ILE A 305 6.23 13.26 -16.58
C ILE A 305 5.61 14.60 -16.97
N ARG A 306 4.96 15.25 -16.01
CA ARG A 306 4.43 16.61 -16.16
C ARG A 306 5.42 17.60 -15.56
N THR A 307 5.93 18.48 -16.41
CA THR A 307 6.86 19.53 -16.02
C THR A 307 6.19 20.62 -15.18
N GLU A 308 6.97 21.53 -14.60
CA GLU A 308 6.43 22.70 -13.90
C GLU A 308 5.66 23.66 -14.84
N THR A 309 5.96 23.65 -16.14
CA THR A 309 5.21 24.42 -17.14
C THR A 309 3.88 23.78 -17.54
N GLY A 310 3.60 22.57 -17.03
CA GLY A 310 2.39 21.82 -17.33
C GLY A 310 2.46 20.94 -18.57
N GLU A 311 3.59 20.93 -19.29
CA GLU A 311 3.82 20.07 -20.43
C GLU A 311 4.05 18.63 -19.97
N GLU A 312 3.48 17.64 -20.68
CA GLU A 312 3.71 16.22 -20.44
C GLU A 312 4.68 15.64 -21.48
N THR A 313 5.63 14.85 -20.97
CA THR A 313 6.65 14.19 -21.80
C THR A 313 6.95 12.78 -21.30
N THR A 314 7.43 11.93 -22.20
CA THR A 314 8.07 10.65 -21.89
C THR A 314 9.57 10.69 -22.12
N GLY A 315 10.11 11.88 -22.40
CA GLY A 315 11.53 12.08 -22.66
C GLY A 315 12.41 11.78 -21.45
N ALA A 316 13.59 11.23 -21.73
CA ALA A 316 14.56 10.87 -20.70
C ALA A 316 15.06 12.12 -19.94
N GLN A 317 15.43 11.93 -18.68
CA GLN A 317 16.05 12.89 -17.76
C GLN A 317 15.20 14.14 -17.44
N THR A 318 13.97 14.26 -17.96
CA THR A 318 13.05 15.31 -17.54
C THR A 318 12.47 14.98 -16.17
N VAL A 319 12.64 15.91 -15.21
CA VAL A 319 12.12 15.77 -13.85
C VAL A 319 10.79 16.49 -13.73
N GLY A 320 9.79 15.86 -13.13
CA GLY A 320 8.47 16.45 -12.90
C GLY A 320 7.52 15.49 -12.19
N GLU A 321 6.24 15.87 -12.14
CA GLU A 321 5.21 15.02 -11.56
C GLU A 321 4.98 13.77 -12.42
N VAL A 322 5.00 12.60 -11.77
CA VAL A 322 4.63 11.34 -12.44
C VAL A 322 3.12 11.30 -12.64
N ILE A 323 2.69 11.16 -13.88
CA ILE A 323 1.30 10.97 -14.27
C ILE A 323 1.11 9.51 -14.68
N PHE A 324 0.11 8.85 -14.10
CA PHE A 324 -0.28 7.50 -14.50
C PHE A 324 -1.64 7.51 -15.17
N ARG A 325 -1.77 6.79 -16.28
CA ARG A 325 -3.02 6.59 -17.00
C ARG A 325 -3.31 5.11 -17.14
N GLY A 326 -4.53 4.73 -16.85
CA GLY A 326 -4.95 3.34 -17.00
C GLY A 326 -6.31 3.04 -16.38
N PRO A 327 -6.87 1.86 -16.67
CA PRO A 327 -8.18 1.45 -16.20
C PRO A 327 -8.25 1.20 -14.68
N SER A 328 -7.09 1.08 -14.02
CA SER A 328 -6.99 0.88 -12.57
C SER A 328 -6.99 2.16 -11.74
N VAL A 329 -7.04 3.33 -12.38
CA VAL A 329 -7.15 4.62 -11.68
C VAL A 329 -8.49 4.69 -10.94
N MET A 330 -8.46 5.27 -9.75
CA MET A 330 -9.64 5.47 -8.91
C MET A 330 -10.74 6.28 -9.61
N LEU A 331 -11.97 6.16 -9.13
CA LEU A 331 -13.08 7.03 -9.52
C LEU A 331 -12.97 8.43 -8.89
N GLY A 332 -12.13 8.63 -7.89
CA GLY A 332 -11.94 9.85 -7.13
C GLY A 332 -11.91 9.59 -5.64
N TYR A 333 -11.92 10.65 -4.85
CA TYR A 333 -12.00 10.56 -3.39
C TYR A 333 -13.44 10.67 -2.90
N ALA A 334 -13.70 10.18 -1.68
CA ALA A 334 -14.90 10.42 -0.93
C ALA A 334 -14.56 11.03 0.43
N ASP A 335 -15.15 12.18 0.71
CA ASP A 335 -15.08 12.88 1.99
C ASP A 335 -16.42 12.81 2.74
N HIS A 336 -17.54 12.64 2.02
CA HIS A 336 -18.91 12.57 2.55
C HIS A 336 -19.75 11.53 1.81
N ASP A 337 -20.92 11.24 2.33
CA ASP A 337 -21.89 10.30 1.78
C ASP A 337 -22.34 10.66 0.35
N THR A 338 -22.48 11.95 0.06
CA THR A 338 -22.83 12.45 -1.28
C THR A 338 -21.80 12.10 -2.36
N ASP A 339 -20.52 11.93 -1.98
CA ASP A 339 -19.45 11.56 -2.91
C ASP A 339 -19.58 10.10 -3.40
N LEU A 340 -20.30 9.26 -2.66
CA LEU A 340 -20.49 7.85 -3.02
C LEU A 340 -21.33 7.68 -4.30
N ALA A 341 -22.20 8.63 -4.59
CA ALA A 341 -23.03 8.64 -5.79
C ALA A 341 -22.35 9.21 -7.04
N ARG A 342 -21.16 9.81 -6.88
CA ARG A 342 -20.41 10.41 -8.00
C ARG A 342 -19.81 9.33 -8.90
N GLY A 343 -19.79 9.58 -10.20
CA GLY A 343 -19.12 8.74 -11.19
C GLY A 343 -17.60 8.86 -11.16
N ASP A 344 -16.96 8.65 -12.30
CA ASP A 344 -15.53 8.76 -12.48
C ASP A 344 -15.10 10.23 -12.62
N ASP A 345 -14.49 10.78 -11.58
CA ASP A 345 -13.95 12.15 -11.57
C ASP A 345 -12.52 12.23 -12.16
N CYS A 346 -11.83 11.10 -12.23
CA CYS A 346 -10.42 11.05 -12.63
C CYS A 346 -10.23 10.71 -14.11
N HIS A 347 -11.26 10.15 -14.76
CA HIS A 347 -11.24 9.79 -16.18
C HIS A 347 -10.00 8.95 -16.58
N GLY A 348 -9.61 8.04 -15.71
CA GLY A 348 -8.45 7.17 -15.92
C GLY A 348 -7.09 7.88 -15.84
N VAL A 349 -7.01 9.10 -15.31
CA VAL A 349 -5.78 9.88 -15.15
C VAL A 349 -5.50 10.11 -13.67
N LEU A 350 -4.31 9.70 -13.21
CA LEU A 350 -3.85 9.94 -11.85
C LEU A 350 -2.65 10.89 -11.83
N HIS A 351 -2.83 12.02 -11.18
CA HIS A 351 -1.78 12.88 -10.70
C HIS A 351 -1.24 12.29 -9.41
N THR A 352 -0.06 11.64 -9.49
CA THR A 352 0.44 10.83 -8.35
C THR A 352 0.92 11.67 -7.18
N GLY A 353 1.27 12.94 -7.43
CA GLY A 353 1.95 13.80 -6.47
C GLY A 353 3.38 13.34 -6.16
N ASP A 354 3.88 12.31 -6.83
CA ASP A 354 5.28 11.87 -6.75
C ASP A 354 6.06 12.51 -7.90
N VAL A 355 7.30 12.90 -7.63
CA VAL A 355 8.24 13.46 -8.60
C VAL A 355 9.15 12.36 -9.11
N GLY A 356 9.38 12.32 -10.41
CA GLY A 356 10.25 11.32 -11.01
C GLY A 356 10.79 11.73 -12.37
N ARG A 357 11.57 10.85 -12.96
CA ARG A 357 12.12 10.96 -14.31
C ARG A 357 12.27 9.60 -14.95
N PHE A 358 12.34 9.58 -16.27
CA PHE A 358 12.73 8.38 -17.02
C PHE A 358 14.24 8.36 -17.32
N ASP A 359 14.80 7.19 -17.45
CA ASP A 359 16.08 7.03 -18.14
C ASP A 359 15.86 6.87 -19.67
N GLU A 360 16.94 6.69 -20.42
CA GLU A 360 16.91 6.53 -21.88
C GLU A 360 16.18 5.27 -22.36
N GLU A 361 16.01 4.27 -21.49
CA GLU A 361 15.28 3.04 -21.77
C GLU A 361 13.82 3.08 -21.25
N GLY A 362 13.37 4.23 -20.69
CA GLY A 362 12.01 4.44 -20.21
C GLY A 362 11.74 3.90 -18.80
N TYR A 363 12.76 3.49 -18.03
CA TYR A 363 12.57 3.09 -16.64
C TYR A 363 12.35 4.31 -15.76
N LEU A 364 11.32 4.23 -14.90
CA LEU A 364 10.96 5.30 -13.96
C LEU A 364 11.86 5.26 -12.73
N TYR A 365 12.40 6.42 -12.37
CA TYR A 365 13.08 6.71 -11.10
C TYR A 365 12.26 7.72 -10.31
N LEU A 366 11.98 7.43 -9.03
CA LEU A 366 11.29 8.37 -8.15
C LEU A 366 12.31 9.25 -7.43
N GLU A 367 12.07 10.56 -7.49
CA GLU A 367 12.92 11.58 -6.88
C GLU A 367 12.36 12.10 -5.54
N GLY A 368 11.04 11.92 -5.29
CA GLY A 368 10.38 12.31 -4.04
C GLY A 368 8.92 12.70 -4.24
N ARG A 369 8.38 13.54 -3.35
CA ARG A 369 6.99 13.97 -3.40
C ARG A 369 6.83 15.46 -3.58
N LEU A 370 5.84 15.90 -4.38
CA LEU A 370 5.51 17.32 -4.56
C LEU A 370 5.19 18.01 -3.23
N LYS A 371 4.48 17.37 -2.34
CA LYS A 371 4.11 17.90 -1.00
C LYS A 371 5.29 17.93 -0.02
N ARG A 372 6.41 17.31 -0.36
CA ARG A 372 7.65 17.32 0.45
C ARG A 372 8.72 18.25 -0.17
N MET A 373 8.28 19.26 -0.89
CA MET A 373 9.13 20.35 -1.35
C MET A 373 9.20 21.43 -0.28
N ALA A 374 10.39 21.72 0.21
CA ALA A 374 10.68 22.88 1.06
C ALA A 374 11.16 24.04 0.19
N LYS A 375 10.87 25.26 0.62
CA LYS A 375 11.55 26.45 0.11
C LYS A 375 12.66 26.82 1.09
N LEU A 376 13.87 26.95 0.61
CA LEU A 376 15.01 27.35 1.41
C LEU A 376 15.84 28.37 0.62
N PHE A 377 15.95 29.61 1.11
CA PHE A 377 16.66 30.71 0.42
C PHE A 377 16.22 30.93 -1.03
N GLY A 378 14.90 30.73 -1.32
CA GLY A 378 14.35 30.86 -2.66
C GLY A 378 14.50 29.60 -3.54
N LEU A 379 15.24 28.59 -3.10
CA LEU A 379 15.38 27.31 -3.79
C LEU A 379 14.27 26.35 -3.37
N ARG A 380 13.76 25.58 -4.31
CA ARG A 380 12.84 24.44 -4.04
C ARG A 380 13.67 23.19 -3.83
N ILE A 381 13.61 22.64 -2.62
CA ILE A 381 14.40 21.46 -2.21
C ILE A 381 13.45 20.33 -1.86
N ASN A 382 13.67 19.18 -2.46
CA ASN A 382 12.91 17.97 -2.14
C ASN A 382 13.47 17.31 -0.86
N LEU A 383 12.66 17.23 0.19
CA LEU A 383 13.06 16.68 1.49
C LEU A 383 13.40 15.19 1.41
N ASP A 384 12.78 14.42 0.51
CA ASP A 384 13.13 13.02 0.29
C ASP A 384 14.53 12.88 -0.35
N ALA A 385 14.93 13.84 -1.17
CA ALA A 385 16.30 13.92 -1.70
C ALA A 385 17.31 14.29 -0.61
N VAL A 386 16.92 15.16 0.32
CA VAL A 386 17.76 15.53 1.46
C VAL A 386 18.00 14.31 2.37
N GLU A 387 16.98 13.50 2.65
CA GLU A 387 17.12 12.25 3.40
C GLU A 387 18.11 11.28 2.73
N ARG A 388 18.02 11.15 1.39
CA ARG A 388 18.99 10.34 0.63
C ARG A 388 20.43 10.83 0.81
N LEU A 389 20.64 12.14 0.64
CA LEU A 389 21.97 12.73 0.82
C LEU A 389 22.54 12.52 2.21
N ALA A 390 21.68 12.56 3.24
CA ALA A 390 22.07 12.27 4.60
C ALA A 390 22.42 10.78 4.81
N CYS A 391 21.63 9.86 4.23
CA CYS A 391 21.95 8.43 4.25
C CYS A 391 23.27 8.14 3.52
N ASP A 392 23.50 8.75 2.35
CA ASP A 392 24.74 8.62 1.57
C ASP A 392 25.96 9.23 2.31
N ALA A 393 25.72 10.09 3.30
CA ALA A 393 26.74 10.64 4.22
C ALA A 393 26.89 9.82 5.50
N GLY A 394 26.26 8.64 5.59
CA GLY A 394 26.40 7.69 6.69
C GLY A 394 25.34 7.81 7.79
N ALA A 395 24.29 8.62 7.62
CA ALA A 395 23.21 8.67 8.59
C ALA A 395 22.29 7.45 8.45
N GLU A 396 21.96 6.80 9.55
CA GLU A 396 20.95 5.76 9.62
C GLU A 396 19.67 6.32 10.25
N GLY A 397 18.47 5.87 9.79
CA GLY A 397 17.20 6.29 10.37
C GLY A 397 17.02 7.81 10.35
N VAL A 398 17.00 8.42 9.16
CA VAL A 398 16.91 9.88 9.01
C VAL A 398 15.56 10.30 8.43
N ALA A 399 15.04 11.43 8.95
CA ALA A 399 13.85 12.11 8.41
C ALA A 399 14.09 13.62 8.31
N ALA A 400 13.76 14.22 7.16
CA ALA A 400 13.91 15.64 6.90
C ALA A 400 12.56 16.36 6.95
N VAL A 401 12.51 17.51 7.63
CA VAL A 401 11.34 18.41 7.63
C VAL A 401 11.78 19.84 7.39
N SER A 402 10.87 20.66 6.82
CA SER A 402 11.09 22.11 6.73
C SER A 402 10.66 22.76 8.03
N ARG A 403 11.45 23.73 8.49
CA ARG A 403 11.09 24.64 9.57
C ARG A 403 10.88 26.04 8.99
N ASN A 404 9.61 26.44 8.83
CA ASN A 404 9.17 27.78 8.39
C ASN A 404 9.86 28.31 7.12
N ASP A 405 10.25 27.44 6.19
CA ASP A 405 11.03 27.80 4.98
C ASP A 405 12.41 28.48 5.27
N GLU A 406 12.86 28.46 6.54
CA GLU A 406 14.14 29.05 6.98
C GLU A 406 15.24 28.01 7.11
N ALA A 407 14.88 26.77 7.45
CA ALA A 407 15.83 25.67 7.60
C ALA A 407 15.19 24.31 7.29
N ILE A 408 16.04 23.37 6.89
CA ILE A 408 15.74 21.94 6.82
C ILE A 408 16.30 21.31 8.09
N VAL A 409 15.45 20.59 8.84
CA VAL A 409 15.86 19.87 10.05
C VAL A 409 15.93 18.38 9.70
N LEU A 410 17.11 17.79 9.90
CA LEU A 410 17.38 16.36 9.80
C LEU A 410 17.22 15.74 11.18
N TRP A 411 16.23 14.87 11.36
CA TRP A 411 16.08 14.04 12.55
C TRP A 411 16.79 12.72 12.33
N CYS A 412 17.80 12.40 13.13
CA CYS A 412 18.61 11.20 13.03
C CYS A 412 18.37 10.29 14.24
N GLU A 413 18.02 9.01 14.01
CA GLU A 413 17.85 8.03 15.09
C GLU A 413 19.17 7.71 15.77
N GLY A 414 19.14 7.62 17.11
CA GLY A 414 20.29 7.23 17.91
C GLY A 414 21.37 8.32 18.04
N ALA A 415 22.51 7.93 18.58
CA ALA A 415 23.65 8.83 18.77
C ALA A 415 24.50 8.86 17.51
N HIS A 416 24.45 9.94 16.76
CA HIS A 416 25.40 10.20 15.68
C HIS A 416 26.62 10.93 16.21
N ALA A 417 27.80 10.45 15.84
CA ALA A 417 29.08 10.96 16.38
C ALA A 417 29.36 12.42 15.93
N ASP A 418 28.83 12.87 14.80
CA ASP A 418 29.09 14.22 14.27
C ASP A 418 27.92 14.77 13.44
N LEU A 419 26.90 15.30 14.13
CA LEU A 419 25.75 15.94 13.50
C LEU A 419 26.11 17.23 12.73
N GLU A 420 27.15 17.93 13.21
CA GLU A 420 27.61 19.16 12.54
C GLU A 420 28.27 18.84 11.20
N HIS A 421 29.08 17.79 11.15
CA HIS A 421 29.65 17.30 9.89
C HIS A 421 28.56 16.83 8.92
N LEU A 422 27.56 16.07 9.40
CA LEU A 422 26.44 15.62 8.59
C LEU A 422 25.66 16.79 7.98
N SER A 423 25.26 17.78 8.79
CA SER A 423 24.51 18.94 8.32
C SER A 423 25.32 19.77 7.30
N ARG A 424 26.62 19.92 7.53
CA ARG A 424 27.54 20.62 6.63
C ARG A 424 27.69 19.89 5.29
N THR A 425 27.90 18.57 5.32
CA THR A 425 28.01 17.72 4.13
C THR A 425 26.74 17.76 3.29
N VAL A 426 25.57 17.67 3.93
CA VAL A 426 24.28 17.76 3.22
C VAL A 426 24.09 19.15 2.60
N ALA A 427 24.39 20.23 3.33
CA ALA A 427 24.30 21.59 2.83
C ALA A 427 25.21 21.84 1.60
N GLU A 428 26.44 21.33 1.63
CA GLU A 428 27.38 21.40 0.50
C GLU A 428 26.85 20.68 -0.74
N ARG A 429 26.34 19.45 -0.56
CA ARG A 429 25.73 18.68 -1.66
C ARG A 429 24.48 19.34 -2.25
N LEU A 430 23.69 20.02 -1.40
CA LEU A 430 22.54 20.84 -1.82
C LEU A 430 22.94 22.19 -2.43
N ARG A 431 24.20 22.60 -2.29
CA ARG A 431 24.74 23.93 -2.67
C ARG A 431 23.98 25.07 -1.97
N VAL A 432 23.67 24.88 -0.69
CA VAL A 432 23.02 25.90 0.16
C VAL A 432 23.94 26.33 1.29
N ASN A 433 23.59 27.45 1.93
CA ASN A 433 24.31 27.89 3.12
C ASN A 433 24.13 26.85 4.24
N HIS A 434 25.20 26.50 4.95
CA HIS A 434 25.20 25.52 6.03
C HIS A 434 24.20 25.82 7.15
N ARG A 435 23.88 27.11 7.38
CA ARG A 435 22.86 27.54 8.35
C ARG A 435 21.43 27.11 7.96
N GLY A 436 21.21 26.73 6.70
CA GLY A 436 19.92 26.25 6.21
C GLY A 436 19.68 24.76 6.47
N VAL A 437 20.67 24.02 7.01
CA VAL A 437 20.50 22.58 7.32
C VAL A 437 20.94 22.35 8.76
N GLU A 438 20.03 21.82 9.58
CA GLU A 438 20.28 21.46 10.98
C GLU A 438 20.12 19.96 11.15
N ALA A 439 21.05 19.28 11.79
CA ALA A 439 20.89 17.89 12.19
C ALA A 439 20.63 17.79 13.71
N ARG A 440 19.66 16.97 14.09
CA ARG A 440 19.24 16.74 15.49
C ARG A 440 19.06 15.26 15.74
N THR A 441 19.39 14.80 16.96
CA THR A 441 19.12 13.44 17.38
C THR A 441 17.66 13.26 17.80
N ILE A 442 17.17 12.05 17.58
CA ILE A 442 15.92 11.56 18.14
C ILE A 442 16.15 10.11 18.57
N GLU A 443 15.60 9.69 19.69
CA GLU A 443 15.75 8.31 20.17
C GLU A 443 15.21 7.32 19.16
N LYS A 444 13.99 7.57 18.65
CA LYS A 444 13.33 6.80 17.59
C LYS A 444 12.44 7.71 16.75
N LEU A 445 12.47 7.53 15.43
CA LEU A 445 11.57 8.25 14.54
C LEU A 445 10.11 7.85 14.83
N PRO A 446 9.20 8.83 15.00
CA PRO A 446 7.79 8.53 15.20
C PRO A 446 7.22 7.87 13.96
N LEU A 447 6.49 6.78 14.15
CA LEU A 447 5.85 6.03 13.09
C LEU A 447 4.32 6.10 13.22
N LEU A 448 3.66 6.16 12.08
CA LEU A 448 2.21 5.93 11.96
C LEU A 448 1.91 4.42 12.14
N ARG A 449 0.66 4.05 12.42
CA ARG A 449 0.22 2.65 12.55
C ARG A 449 0.61 1.74 11.37
N ASN A 450 0.77 2.31 10.17
CA ASN A 450 1.20 1.59 8.96
C ASN A 450 2.71 1.50 8.77
N GLY A 451 3.50 1.85 9.78
CA GLY A 451 4.97 1.79 9.74
C GLY A 451 5.67 2.92 8.98
N LYS A 452 4.93 3.91 8.47
CA LYS A 452 5.53 5.09 7.81
C LYS A 452 5.90 6.16 8.83
N ILE A 453 6.93 6.97 8.52
CA ILE A 453 7.37 8.09 9.37
C ILE A 453 6.24 9.12 9.52
N ASP A 454 6.00 9.54 10.76
CA ASP A 454 5.08 10.63 11.09
C ASP A 454 5.79 12.00 10.98
N TYR A 455 5.87 12.51 9.77
CA TYR A 455 6.50 13.80 9.50
C TYR A 455 5.79 14.99 10.17
N ARG A 456 4.51 14.89 10.52
CA ARG A 456 3.80 15.98 11.21
C ARG A 456 4.31 16.17 12.61
N THR A 457 4.48 15.06 13.33
CA THR A 457 5.09 15.11 14.68
C THR A 457 6.48 15.67 14.60
N LEU A 458 7.30 15.27 13.60
CA LEU A 458 8.65 15.80 13.42
C LEU A 458 8.65 17.30 13.07
N THR A 459 7.75 17.77 12.22
CA THR A 459 7.61 19.20 11.88
C THR A 459 7.26 20.02 13.11
N ARG A 460 6.22 19.58 13.87
CA ARG A 460 5.84 20.26 15.12
C ARG A 460 7.00 20.35 16.13
N ASN A 461 7.77 19.28 16.24
CA ASN A 461 8.95 19.26 17.11
C ASN A 461 10.06 20.19 16.61
N ALA A 462 10.21 20.34 15.28
CA ALA A 462 11.16 21.26 14.69
C ALA A 462 10.80 22.73 14.96
N ASP A 463 9.50 23.07 14.83
CA ASP A 463 8.98 24.42 15.05
C ASP A 463 9.01 24.83 16.53
N ASN A 464 8.74 23.90 17.44
CA ASN A 464 8.69 24.17 18.89
C ASN A 464 10.08 24.22 19.57
N GLY A 465 11.15 24.07 18.84
CA GLY A 465 12.52 24.14 19.40
C GLY A 465 12.86 23.05 20.41
N VAL A 466 12.10 21.96 20.47
CA VAL A 466 12.29 20.87 21.44
C VAL A 466 13.43 19.99 20.98
N ALA A 467 14.65 20.40 21.32
CA ALA A 467 15.72 19.44 21.59
C ALA A 467 15.46 18.90 23.00
N LYS A 468 14.86 17.74 23.14
CA LYS A 468 14.94 17.01 24.40
C LYS A 468 16.16 16.11 24.34
N SER A 469 17.08 16.44 25.25
CA SER A 469 18.22 15.66 25.68
C SER A 469 17.90 14.20 25.96
#